data_5366c840eea400a933b67a120055c288
#
_entry.id   5366c840eea400a933b67a120055c288
#
_cell.length_a   1.000
_cell.length_b   1.000
_cell.length_c   1.000
_cell.angle_alpha   90.00
_cell.angle_beta   90.00
_cell.angle_gamma   90.00
#
_symmetry.space_group_name_H-M   'P 1'
#
loop_
_entity.id
_entity.type
_entity.pdbx_description
1 polymer ?
#
loop_
_entity_poly.entity_id
_entity_poly.type
_entity_poly.pdbx_seq_one_letter_code
_entity_poly.pdbx_strand_id
1 'polypeptide(L)'
;MAELVYPTPAICGTPAEAAQALIETAEADRGFYAGAVGWCDDSGDGEYMVAIRCAEVAGDGLSARAWAGGGIVVDSDPTAELQETTAKLRTILRALNL
;
A
#
# COMPACT_ATOMS: atom_id res chain seq x y z
N MET A 1 -10.45 6.07 -16.11
CA MET A 1 -9.34 6.97 -15.70
C MET A 1 -8.37 6.31 -14.76
N ALA A 2 -8.84 5.70 -13.66
CA ALA A 2 -7.95 5.01 -12.73
C ALA A 2 -7.08 3.94 -13.40
N GLU A 3 -7.61 3.18 -14.32
CA GLU A 3 -6.87 2.14 -15.06
C GLU A 3 -5.72 2.69 -15.91
N LEU A 4 -5.81 3.97 -16.33
CA LEU A 4 -4.79 4.61 -17.18
C LEU A 4 -3.60 5.14 -16.39
N VAL A 5 -3.79 5.47 -15.12
CA VAL A 5 -2.75 6.09 -14.28
C VAL A 5 -2.24 5.17 -13.18
N TYR A 6 -2.98 4.13 -12.86
CA TYR A 6 -2.65 3.22 -11.77
C TYR A 6 -2.16 1.85 -12.31
N PRO A 7 -1.16 1.19 -11.74
CA PRO A 7 -0.37 1.67 -10.60
C PRO A 7 0.67 2.73 -11.00
N THR A 8 0.93 3.67 -10.09
CA THR A 8 1.97 4.69 -10.30
C THR A 8 3.34 4.17 -9.85
N PRO A 9 4.45 4.75 -10.34
CA PRO A 9 5.79 4.39 -9.86
C PRO A 9 5.99 4.56 -8.37
N ALA A 10 5.29 5.51 -7.74
CA ALA A 10 5.35 5.72 -6.29
C ALA A 10 4.82 4.52 -5.49
N ILE A 11 3.97 3.70 -6.09
CA ILE A 11 3.35 2.53 -5.44
C ILE A 11 4.05 1.24 -5.84
N CYS A 12 4.32 1.04 -7.12
CA CYS A 12 4.87 -0.22 -7.63
C CYS A 12 6.33 -0.14 -8.06
N GLY A 13 6.84 1.07 -8.35
CA GLY A 13 8.22 1.25 -8.80
C GLY A 13 8.37 1.40 -10.31
N THR A 14 9.60 1.56 -10.75
CA THR A 14 9.98 1.78 -12.16
C THR A 14 11.22 0.96 -12.50
N PRO A 15 11.30 0.25 -13.62
CA PRO A 15 10.20 0.01 -14.59
C PRO A 15 9.07 -0.82 -13.97
N ALA A 16 7.83 -0.48 -14.28
CA ALA A 16 6.65 -1.04 -13.61
C ALA A 16 6.60 -2.58 -13.67
N GLU A 17 6.82 -3.16 -14.85
CA GLU A 17 6.76 -4.62 -15.02
C GLU A 17 7.83 -5.35 -14.21
N ALA A 18 9.07 -4.84 -14.22
CA ALA A 18 10.17 -5.45 -13.49
C ALA A 18 9.96 -5.31 -11.97
N ALA A 19 9.51 -4.16 -11.52
CA ALA A 19 9.22 -3.90 -10.12
C ALA A 19 8.08 -4.79 -9.62
N GLN A 20 7.01 -4.91 -10.39
CA GLN A 20 5.87 -5.76 -10.05
C GLN A 20 6.27 -7.23 -9.94
N ALA A 21 7.06 -7.73 -10.89
CA ALA A 21 7.57 -9.10 -10.85
C ALA A 21 8.43 -9.35 -9.60
N LEU A 22 9.26 -8.39 -9.21
CA LEU A 22 10.07 -8.48 -8.01
C LEU A 22 9.21 -8.51 -6.74
N ILE A 23 8.20 -7.67 -6.66
CA ILE A 23 7.26 -7.63 -5.53
C ILE A 23 6.55 -8.99 -5.39
N GLU A 24 6.08 -9.57 -6.48
CA GLU A 24 5.39 -10.86 -6.47
C GLU A 24 6.25 -11.99 -5.94
N THR A 25 7.57 -11.93 -6.13
CA THR A 25 8.49 -12.95 -5.65
C THR A 25 9.00 -12.69 -4.23
N ALA A 26 9.09 -11.42 -3.82
CA ALA A 26 9.71 -11.01 -2.56
C ALA A 26 8.73 -10.80 -1.41
N GLU A 27 7.46 -10.58 -1.72
CA GLU A 27 6.44 -10.28 -0.73
C GLU A 27 5.30 -11.29 -0.76
N ALA A 28 4.58 -11.40 0.36
CA ALA A 28 3.30 -12.09 0.40
C ALA A 28 2.25 -11.30 -0.39
N ASP A 29 1.13 -11.93 -0.71
CA ASP A 29 0.02 -11.29 -1.39
C ASP A 29 -0.40 -10.02 -0.62
N ARG A 30 -0.47 -8.91 -1.32
CA ARG A 30 -0.83 -7.61 -0.76
C ARG A 30 -2.33 -7.46 -0.50
N GLY A 31 -3.18 -8.29 -1.12
CA GLY A 31 -4.62 -8.11 -1.03
C GLY A 31 -5.04 -6.73 -1.54
N PHE A 32 -5.74 -5.96 -0.70
CA PHE A 32 -6.12 -4.58 -1.03
C PHE A 32 -5.01 -3.55 -0.87
N TYR A 33 -3.93 -3.90 -0.16
CA TYR A 33 -2.82 -2.98 0.04
C TYR A 33 -2.21 -2.54 -1.29
N ALA A 34 -2.00 -1.25 -1.42
CA ALA A 34 -1.51 -0.59 -2.63
C ALA A 34 -2.48 -0.64 -3.81
N GLY A 35 -3.70 -1.09 -3.60
CA GLY A 35 -4.78 -0.98 -4.56
C GLY A 35 -5.47 0.38 -4.51
N ALA A 36 -6.55 0.54 -5.22
CA ALA A 36 -7.36 1.75 -5.20
C ALA A 36 -8.80 1.42 -4.80
N VAL A 37 -9.36 2.26 -3.96
CA VAL A 37 -10.75 2.17 -3.52
C VAL A 37 -11.46 3.47 -3.89
N GLY A 38 -12.66 3.36 -4.43
CA GLY A 38 -13.37 4.56 -4.85
C GLY A 38 -14.79 4.28 -5.28
N TRP A 39 -15.37 5.30 -5.86
CA TRP A 39 -16.71 5.25 -6.41
C TRP A 39 -16.75 5.97 -7.76
N CYS A 40 -17.72 5.62 -8.58
CA CYS A 40 -18.06 6.35 -9.78
C CYS A 40 -19.58 6.33 -9.96
N ASP A 41 -20.09 7.33 -10.67
CA ASP A 41 -21.52 7.45 -10.98
C ASP A 41 -21.79 7.33 -12.47
N ASP A 42 -23.07 7.38 -12.83
CA ASP A 42 -23.53 7.26 -14.21
C ASP A 42 -23.06 8.42 -15.11
N SER A 43 -22.72 9.55 -14.50
CA SER A 43 -22.22 10.73 -15.23
C SER A 43 -20.74 10.66 -15.56
N GLY A 44 -20.04 9.64 -15.07
CA GLY A 44 -18.60 9.49 -15.23
C GLY A 44 -17.78 10.21 -14.17
N ASP A 45 -18.44 10.81 -13.17
CA ASP A 45 -17.74 11.38 -12.01
C ASP A 45 -17.33 10.27 -11.04
N GLY A 46 -16.23 10.51 -10.35
CA GLY A 46 -15.74 9.53 -9.40
C GLY A 46 -14.56 10.04 -8.58
N GLU A 47 -14.26 9.29 -7.54
CA GLU A 47 -13.13 9.57 -6.65
C GLU A 47 -12.47 8.25 -6.26
N TYR A 48 -11.14 8.21 -6.27
CA TYR A 48 -10.37 7.02 -5.91
C TYR A 48 -9.28 7.39 -4.92
N MET A 49 -9.07 6.53 -3.95
CA MET A 49 -8.04 6.67 -2.93
C MET A 49 -7.14 5.44 -2.95
N VAL A 50 -5.84 5.65 -2.86
CA VAL A 50 -4.88 4.55 -2.77
C VAL A 50 -4.95 3.93 -1.38
N ALA A 51 -5.02 2.61 -1.32
CA ALA A 51 -5.06 1.86 -0.06
C ALA A 51 -3.64 1.65 0.47
N ILE A 52 -3.12 2.66 1.14
CA ILE A 52 -1.82 2.63 1.82
C ILE A 52 -2.01 2.94 3.31
N ARG A 53 -1.02 2.55 4.14
CA ARG A 53 -1.10 2.75 5.60
C ARG A 53 -2.43 2.25 6.15
N CYS A 54 -2.77 1.04 5.81
CA CYS A 54 -4.08 0.47 6.06
C CYS A 54 -3.99 -0.79 6.91
N ALA A 55 -5.13 -1.23 7.40
CA ALA A 55 -5.25 -2.48 8.12
C ALA A 55 -6.50 -3.22 7.65
N GLU A 56 -6.40 -4.53 7.65
CA GLU A 56 -7.53 -5.43 7.42
C GLU A 56 -7.91 -6.08 8.74
N VAL A 57 -9.14 -5.85 9.18
CA VAL A 57 -9.66 -6.42 10.42
C VAL A 57 -10.36 -7.74 10.10
N ALA A 58 -10.03 -8.79 10.86
CA ALA A 58 -10.68 -10.07 10.70
C ALA A 58 -12.18 -9.99 10.98
N GLY A 59 -12.96 -10.89 10.37
CA GLY A 59 -14.41 -10.88 10.48
C GLY A 59 -14.94 -11.03 11.90
N ASP A 60 -14.18 -11.67 12.79
CA ASP A 60 -14.51 -11.81 14.22
C ASP A 60 -14.10 -10.58 15.06
N GLY A 61 -13.38 -9.63 14.48
CA GLY A 61 -12.92 -8.43 15.16
C GLY A 61 -11.78 -8.64 16.16
N LEU A 62 -11.21 -9.85 16.23
CA LEU A 62 -10.21 -10.20 17.25
C LEU A 62 -8.76 -10.04 16.77
N SER A 63 -8.55 -9.84 15.49
CA SER A 63 -7.22 -9.63 14.93
C SER A 63 -7.26 -8.65 13.75
N ALA A 64 -6.12 -8.08 13.46
CA ALA A 64 -5.96 -7.20 12.31
C ALA A 64 -4.56 -7.38 11.72
N ARG A 65 -4.44 -7.16 10.42
CA ARG A 65 -3.18 -7.13 9.70
C ARG A 65 -2.97 -5.73 9.14
N ALA A 66 -1.86 -5.13 9.48
CA ALA A 66 -1.53 -3.78 9.03
C ALA A 66 -0.40 -3.79 8.01
N TRP A 67 -0.43 -2.82 7.11
CA TRP A 67 0.60 -2.65 6.10
C TRP A 67 1.12 -1.21 6.11
N ALA A 68 2.42 -1.08 5.95
CA ALA A 68 3.07 0.17 5.61
C ALA A 68 4.32 -0.16 4.80
N GLY A 69 4.80 0.80 4.05
CA GLY A 69 5.98 0.62 3.22
C GLY A 69 6.61 1.95 2.86
N GLY A 70 7.67 1.88 2.08
CA GLY A 70 8.39 3.04 1.58
C GLY A 70 8.93 2.79 0.18
N GLY A 71 9.32 3.86 -0.49
CA GLY A 71 9.98 3.78 -1.78
C GLY A 71 11.45 3.41 -1.62
N ILE A 72 11.88 2.40 -2.35
CA ILE A 72 13.26 1.93 -2.36
C ILE A 72 13.94 2.40 -3.63
N VAL A 73 15.08 3.05 -3.48
CA VAL A 73 15.92 3.51 -4.58
C VAL A 73 17.36 3.01 -4.37
N VAL A 74 18.24 3.26 -5.35
CA VAL A 74 19.61 2.73 -5.32
C VAL A 74 20.41 3.17 -4.09
N ASP A 75 20.15 4.37 -3.59
CA ASP A 75 20.85 4.94 -2.41
C ASP A 75 20.12 4.68 -1.09
N SER A 76 19.04 3.90 -1.10
CA SER A 76 18.29 3.60 0.13
C SER A 76 19.16 2.81 1.11
N ASP A 77 19.11 3.22 2.37
CA ASP A 77 19.73 2.48 3.47
C ASP A 77 18.68 1.54 4.11
N PRO A 78 18.93 0.23 4.15
CA PRO A 78 17.95 -0.73 4.67
C PRO A 78 17.47 -0.42 6.10
N THR A 79 18.37 -0.01 6.98
CA THR A 79 18.03 0.31 8.37
C THR A 79 17.14 1.55 8.45
N ALA A 80 17.47 2.60 7.69
CA ALA A 80 16.66 3.82 7.65
C ALA A 80 15.27 3.55 7.08
N GLU A 81 15.17 2.75 6.03
CA GLU A 81 13.89 2.36 5.42
C GLU A 81 13.03 1.55 6.39
N LEU A 82 13.62 0.64 7.14
CA LEU A 82 12.91 -0.12 8.18
C LEU A 82 12.39 0.81 9.29
N GLN A 83 13.19 1.76 9.74
CA GLN A 83 12.78 2.73 10.76
C GLN A 83 11.62 3.60 10.28
N GLU A 84 11.66 4.04 9.03
CA GLU A 84 10.57 4.80 8.41
C GLU A 84 9.28 3.99 8.35
N THR A 85 9.36 2.75 7.90
CA THR A 85 8.20 1.86 7.83
C THR A 85 7.61 1.60 9.23
N THR A 86 8.46 1.40 10.22
CA THR A 86 8.04 1.23 11.61
C THR A 86 7.30 2.47 12.12
N ALA A 87 7.81 3.66 11.81
CA ALA A 87 7.14 4.92 12.18
C ALA A 87 5.76 5.06 11.53
N LYS A 88 5.65 4.67 10.26
CA LYS A 88 4.37 4.68 9.54
C LYS A 88 3.34 3.72 10.16
N LEU A 89 3.77 2.55 10.60
CA LEU A 89 2.90 1.58 11.27
C LEU A 89 2.36 2.08 12.61
N ARG A 90 3.06 2.96 13.30
CA ARG A 90 2.60 3.50 14.60
C ARG A 90 1.25 4.19 14.51
N THR A 91 0.96 4.88 13.42
CA THR A 91 -0.32 5.56 13.21
C THR A 91 -1.48 4.55 13.26
N ILE A 92 -1.32 3.42 12.58
CA ILE A 92 -2.32 2.35 12.53
C ILE A 92 -2.44 1.68 13.90
N LEU A 93 -1.32 1.39 14.55
CA LEU A 93 -1.31 0.76 15.86
C LEU A 93 -2.02 1.63 16.90
N ARG A 94 -1.83 2.93 16.86
CA ARG A 94 -2.56 3.87 17.74
C ARG A 94 -4.06 3.86 17.46
N ALA A 95 -4.46 3.80 16.20
CA ALA A 95 -5.87 3.72 15.83
C ALA A 95 -6.53 2.42 16.35
N LEU A 96 -5.76 1.36 16.47
CA LEU A 96 -6.21 0.07 17.00
C LEU A 96 -6.01 -0.07 18.53
N ASN A 97 -5.57 0.99 19.21
CA ASN A 97 -5.25 1.00 20.64
C ASN A 97 -4.13 0.01 21.06
N LEU A 98 -3.14 -0.10 20.18
CA LEU A 98 -2.00 -0.98 20.43
C LEU A 98 -0.69 -0.21 20.66
#